data_8e64f36e9fa84c0fcef9fe96c1622117
#
_entry.id   8e64f36e9fa84c0fcef9fe96c1622117
#
_cell.length_a   1.000
_cell.length_b   1.000
_cell.length_c   1.000
_cell.angle_alpha   90.00
_cell.angle_beta   90.00
_cell.angle_gamma   90.00
#
_symmetry.space_group_name_H-M   'P 1'
#
loop_
_entity.id
_entity.type
_entity.pdbx_description
1 polymer ?
#
loop_
_entity_poly.entity_id
_entity_poly.type
_entity_poly.pdbx_seq_one_letter_code
_entity_poly.pdbx_strand_id
1 'polypeptide(L)'
;MCFGSQRPFFRKYYPYSGRQAQYACIPRRQPEAGGSPLNAVSTVPVGRQVMPGDARKGGATMNVIAYIRNDFQEKFGIPRQSGVVETALSEIVFEPDYRSAEALRGLEGFSHVWLIWAFSASAGKGWSPTVRPPRLGGNARVGVFASRSPFRPNPLGLSAVKLENIVLQSPEGPLLRVSGADLLHGTPILDIKPYLPYADCIPQATGGFAGTKPEPRLEVSAAREVLQGLPAGKWKTLREVLALDPRPSYQDAPERIYGFAFAGRNVRFRVNGSTLEVLSIDVAGEKRS
;
A
#
# COMPACT_ATOMS: atom_id res chain seq x y z
N MET A 1 -7.22 64.74 -24.33
CA MET A 1 -8.32 63.80 -24.18
C MET A 1 -7.84 62.47 -24.80
N CYS A 2 -7.33 61.57 -24.02
CA CYS A 2 -6.98 60.21 -24.48
C CYS A 2 -7.41 59.26 -23.37
N PHE A 3 -8.44 58.47 -23.64
CA PHE A 3 -8.93 57.40 -22.76
C PHE A 3 -8.02 56.19 -22.90
N GLY A 4 -7.40 55.79 -21.80
CA GLY A 4 -6.69 54.55 -21.66
C GLY A 4 -7.65 53.41 -21.37
N SER A 5 -7.78 52.44 -22.27
CA SER A 5 -8.56 51.24 -22.08
C SER A 5 -7.72 50.17 -21.35
N GLN A 6 -8.07 49.90 -20.11
CA GLN A 6 -7.60 48.70 -19.40
C GLN A 6 -8.29 47.45 -20.00
N ARG A 7 -7.52 46.52 -20.48
CA ARG A 7 -8.02 45.18 -20.87
C ARG A 7 -8.05 44.26 -19.66
N PRO A 8 -9.16 43.57 -19.38
CA PRO A 8 -9.19 42.56 -18.34
C PRO A 8 -8.46 41.31 -18.79
N PHE A 9 -7.64 40.78 -17.87
CA PHE A 9 -7.03 39.45 -18.01
C PHE A 9 -8.13 38.41 -18.02
N PHE A 10 -8.49 37.87 -19.18
CA PHE A 10 -9.34 36.71 -19.32
C PHE A 10 -8.51 35.46 -18.96
N ARG A 11 -8.78 34.88 -17.80
CA ARG A 11 -8.47 33.45 -17.50
C ARG A 11 -9.22 32.62 -18.51
N LYS A 12 -8.51 32.01 -19.45
CA LYS A 12 -9.06 30.92 -20.29
C LYS A 12 -9.30 29.70 -19.41
N TYR A 13 -10.51 29.54 -18.92
CA TYR A 13 -11.01 28.25 -18.49
C TYR A 13 -11.13 27.36 -19.74
N TYR A 14 -10.34 26.30 -19.79
CA TYR A 14 -10.59 25.20 -20.73
C TYR A 14 -11.77 24.40 -20.19
N PRO A 15 -12.88 24.25 -20.95
CA PRO A 15 -13.94 23.34 -20.57
C PRO A 15 -13.40 21.90 -20.72
N TYR A 16 -13.35 21.17 -19.62
CA TYR A 16 -13.10 19.74 -19.62
C TYR A 16 -14.31 19.04 -20.27
N SER A 17 -14.28 18.86 -21.59
CA SER A 17 -15.22 17.97 -22.29
C SER A 17 -14.86 16.54 -21.92
N GLY A 18 -15.76 15.87 -21.19
CA GLY A 18 -15.59 14.52 -20.66
C GLY A 18 -15.35 13.46 -21.75
N ARG A 19 -14.10 13.15 -21.97
CA ARG A 19 -13.64 11.83 -22.35
C ARG A 19 -12.54 11.48 -21.38
N GLN A 20 -12.84 10.57 -20.45
CA GLN A 20 -11.83 9.88 -19.65
C GLN A 20 -10.92 9.13 -20.61
N ALA A 21 -9.80 9.71 -20.98
CA ALA A 21 -8.70 8.97 -21.56
C ALA A 21 -8.19 8.05 -20.42
N GLN A 22 -8.59 6.78 -20.45
CA GLN A 22 -8.02 5.73 -19.63
C GLN A 22 -6.56 5.55 -20.08
N TYR A 23 -5.66 6.26 -19.42
CA TYR A 23 -4.24 5.98 -19.52
C TYR A 23 -3.96 4.72 -18.69
N ALA A 24 -4.33 3.57 -19.25
CA ALA A 24 -3.88 2.30 -18.71
C ALA A 24 -2.40 2.15 -19.04
N CYS A 25 -1.54 2.14 -18.05
CA CYS A 25 -0.19 1.58 -18.16
C CYS A 25 -0.34 0.07 -18.41
N ILE A 26 -0.51 -0.36 -19.65
CA ILE A 26 -0.62 -1.77 -20.02
C ILE A 26 0.79 -2.29 -20.29
N PRO A 27 1.34 -3.18 -19.46
CA PRO A 27 2.65 -3.78 -19.69
C PRO A 27 2.57 -4.83 -20.81
N ARG A 28 3.57 -4.85 -21.70
CA ARG A 28 3.80 -5.98 -22.61
C ARG A 28 4.26 -7.21 -21.83
N ARG A 29 3.72 -8.39 -22.16
CA ARG A 29 4.04 -9.68 -21.53
C ARG A 29 5.53 -10.04 -21.71
N GLN A 30 6.15 -10.52 -20.61
CA GLN A 30 7.44 -11.23 -20.62
C GLN A 30 7.33 -12.56 -19.84
N PRO A 31 8.20 -13.58 -20.12
CA PRO A 31 8.04 -14.93 -19.60
C PRO A 31 8.39 -15.10 -18.12
N GLU A 32 7.83 -16.14 -17.51
CA GLU A 32 7.81 -16.46 -16.09
C GLU A 32 9.09 -17.08 -15.54
N ALA A 33 9.44 -16.74 -14.28
CA ALA A 33 10.31 -17.55 -13.44
C ALA A 33 9.97 -17.34 -11.95
N GLY A 34 9.82 -18.44 -11.23
CA GLY A 34 9.18 -18.56 -9.91
C GLY A 34 10.04 -18.40 -8.65
N GLY A 35 9.46 -18.15 -7.60
CA GLY A 35 9.24 -18.63 -6.22
C GLY A 35 10.15 -18.29 -5.01
N SER A 36 9.64 -17.72 -3.97
CA SER A 36 9.59 -17.96 -2.49
C SER A 36 10.77 -17.73 -1.50
N PRO A 37 10.59 -17.78 -0.18
CA PRO A 37 9.80 -17.06 0.83
C PRO A 37 10.61 -16.51 2.07
N LEU A 38 10.16 -15.95 3.15
CA LEU A 38 9.27 -15.88 4.27
C LEU A 38 9.82 -15.47 5.65
N ASN A 39 8.87 -15.04 6.50
CA ASN A 39 8.67 -15.12 7.98
C ASN A 39 9.43 -14.15 8.89
N ALA A 40 8.82 -13.51 9.85
CA ALA A 40 8.02 -13.70 11.02
C ALA A 40 7.66 -12.36 11.69
N VAL A 41 6.57 -12.34 12.46
CA VAL A 41 5.90 -11.20 13.08
C VAL A 41 6.49 -10.85 14.46
N SER A 42 6.57 -9.57 14.80
CA SER A 42 6.57 -9.10 16.18
C SER A 42 5.77 -7.78 16.28
N THR A 43 4.86 -7.72 17.22
CA THR A 43 4.05 -6.56 17.57
C THR A 43 4.87 -5.54 18.36
N VAL A 44 4.85 -4.27 17.96
CA VAL A 44 5.49 -3.16 18.68
C VAL A 44 4.44 -2.09 18.99
N PRO A 45 4.36 -1.57 20.23
CA PRO A 45 3.42 -0.50 20.56
C PRO A 45 3.77 0.81 19.85
N VAL A 46 2.74 1.60 19.55
CA VAL A 46 2.86 2.93 18.92
C VAL A 46 3.51 3.88 19.93
N GLY A 47 4.81 4.03 19.85
CA GLY A 47 5.59 5.00 20.57
C GLY A 47 6.44 5.80 19.58
N ARG A 48 6.63 7.07 19.88
CA ARG A 48 7.41 8.04 19.11
C ARG A 48 8.77 7.46 18.69
N GLN A 49 8.87 6.90 17.48
CA GLN A 49 10.13 6.41 16.94
C GLN A 49 10.83 7.56 16.21
N VAL A 50 11.85 8.12 16.88
CA VAL A 50 12.86 8.92 16.21
C VAL A 50 13.75 7.96 15.42
N MET A 51 13.83 8.14 14.11
CA MET A 51 14.75 7.37 13.25
C MET A 51 16.20 7.71 13.69
N PRO A 52 17.04 6.75 14.10
CA PRO A 52 18.42 7.03 14.48
C PRO A 52 19.22 7.43 13.22
N GLY A 53 19.50 8.72 13.09
CA GLY A 53 20.47 9.26 12.15
C GLY A 53 21.87 8.98 12.68
N ASP A 54 22.73 8.36 11.89
CA ASP A 54 24.17 8.27 12.18
C ASP A 54 24.76 9.70 12.19
N ALA A 55 25.29 10.12 13.32
CA ALA A 55 25.73 11.50 13.61
C ALA A 55 27.01 11.93 12.84
N ARG A 56 27.25 11.39 11.65
CA ARG A 56 28.39 11.76 10.80
C ARG A 56 27.94 12.49 9.56
N LYS A 57 28.10 13.83 9.57
CA LYS A 57 27.80 14.83 8.52
C LYS A 57 26.31 15.18 8.46
N GLY A 58 25.89 16.29 9.06
CA GLY A 58 24.70 17.11 8.76
C GLY A 58 23.51 16.44 8.08
N GLY A 59 23.11 15.27 8.52
CA GLY A 59 22.06 14.48 7.92
C GLY A 59 20.70 15.12 8.22
N ALA A 60 19.94 15.46 7.19
CA ALA A 60 18.57 15.88 7.33
C ALA A 60 17.77 14.75 8.00
N THR A 61 17.33 14.98 9.23
CA THR A 61 16.37 14.12 9.92
C THR A 61 15.01 14.28 9.24
N MET A 62 14.45 13.19 8.68
CA MET A 62 13.09 13.21 8.15
C MET A 62 12.09 13.09 9.29
N ASN A 63 11.13 14.02 9.35
CA ASN A 63 10.05 13.97 10.31
C ASN A 63 8.97 12.99 9.87
N VAL A 64 8.39 12.27 10.81
CA VAL A 64 7.14 11.54 10.57
C VAL A 64 6.00 12.55 10.63
N ILE A 65 5.27 12.72 9.53
CA ILE A 65 4.17 13.68 9.43
C ILE A 65 2.81 13.05 9.70
N ALA A 66 2.68 11.73 9.51
CA ALA A 66 1.43 11.00 9.67
C ALA A 66 1.71 9.50 9.84
N TYR A 67 0.66 8.77 10.21
CA TYR A 67 0.63 7.30 10.20
C TYR A 67 -0.55 6.80 9.37
N ILE A 68 -0.37 5.65 8.70
CA ILE A 68 -1.47 4.99 8.03
C ILE A 68 -2.24 4.09 9.00
N ARG A 69 -3.56 4.14 8.92
CA ARG A 69 -4.50 3.28 9.65
C ARG A 69 -5.31 2.48 8.65
N ASN A 70 -5.21 1.14 8.74
CA ASN A 70 -5.87 0.22 7.81
C ASN A 70 -6.11 -1.16 8.45
N ASP A 71 -6.60 -2.11 7.63
CA ASP A 71 -6.96 -3.47 8.06
C ASP A 71 -5.78 -4.45 8.11
N PHE A 72 -4.57 -4.06 7.67
CA PHE A 72 -3.40 -4.94 7.55
C PHE A 72 -2.51 -4.83 8.79
N GLN A 73 -2.72 -5.71 9.76
CA GLN A 73 -2.00 -5.69 11.04
C GLN A 73 -0.65 -6.41 10.99
N GLU A 74 -0.42 -7.24 9.98
CA GLU A 74 0.80 -8.02 9.80
C GLU A 74 1.22 -8.09 8.33
N LYS A 75 2.46 -8.51 8.07
CA LYS A 75 3.02 -8.55 6.71
C LYS A 75 2.35 -9.58 5.80
N PHE A 76 1.80 -10.64 6.37
CA PHE A 76 1.06 -11.65 5.60
C PHE A 76 -0.31 -11.08 5.22
N GLY A 77 -0.65 -11.17 3.92
CA GLY A 77 -1.91 -10.61 3.40
C GLY A 77 -1.83 -9.15 2.94
N ILE A 78 -0.74 -8.41 3.19
CA ILE A 78 -0.58 -7.07 2.59
C ILE A 78 -0.44 -7.20 1.07
N PRO A 79 -1.14 -6.36 0.27
CA PRO A 79 -0.93 -6.27 -1.16
C PRO A 79 0.54 -6.01 -1.49
N ARG A 80 1.08 -6.71 -2.48
CA ARG A 80 2.52 -6.64 -2.80
C ARG A 80 2.95 -5.32 -3.44
N GLN A 81 2.02 -4.55 -3.97
CA GLN A 81 2.21 -3.21 -4.54
C GLN A 81 0.93 -2.40 -4.38
N SER A 82 1.05 -1.08 -4.36
CA SER A 82 -0.09 -0.18 -4.38
C SER A 82 -0.94 -0.37 -5.64
N GLY A 83 -2.25 -0.15 -5.52
CA GLY A 83 -3.21 -0.28 -6.61
C GLY A 83 -3.50 -1.71 -7.07
N VAL A 84 -2.99 -2.74 -6.37
CA VAL A 84 -3.31 -4.15 -6.69
C VAL A 84 -4.64 -4.56 -6.05
N VAL A 85 -4.93 -4.08 -4.85
CA VAL A 85 -6.22 -4.25 -4.14
C VAL A 85 -6.84 -2.87 -3.99
N GLU A 86 -7.63 -2.48 -4.97
CA GLU A 86 -8.19 -1.11 -5.05
C GLU A 86 -9.23 -0.82 -3.96
N THR A 87 -9.85 -1.85 -3.42
CA THR A 87 -10.85 -1.73 -2.34
C THR A 87 -10.26 -1.61 -0.94
N ALA A 88 -8.93 -1.70 -0.80
CA ALA A 88 -8.25 -1.58 0.48
C ALA A 88 -8.25 -0.12 0.96
N LEU A 89 -9.27 0.24 1.76
CA LEU A 89 -9.39 1.58 2.34
C LEU A 89 -8.41 1.76 3.50
N SER A 90 -7.84 2.95 3.57
CA SER A 90 -6.91 3.37 4.62
C SER A 90 -7.15 4.84 4.98
N GLU A 91 -6.76 5.21 6.19
CA GLU A 91 -6.76 6.60 6.65
C GLU A 91 -5.32 7.03 6.94
N ILE A 92 -4.95 8.22 6.49
CA ILE A 92 -3.68 8.87 6.81
C ILE A 92 -4.00 9.87 7.92
N VAL A 93 -3.55 9.57 9.12
CA VAL A 93 -3.79 10.36 10.34
C VAL A 93 -2.53 11.16 10.65
N PHE A 94 -2.65 12.49 10.57
CA PHE A 94 -1.50 13.37 10.77
C PHE A 94 -1.06 13.43 12.23
N GLU A 95 0.23 13.61 12.45
CA GLU A 95 0.79 13.96 13.75
C GLU A 95 0.32 15.35 14.19
N PRO A 96 0.20 15.63 15.50
CA PRO A 96 -0.34 16.91 16.02
C PRO A 96 0.28 18.15 15.40
N ASP A 97 1.58 18.17 15.19
CA ASP A 97 2.34 19.29 14.65
C ASP A 97 2.01 19.59 13.16
N TYR A 98 1.41 18.62 12.45
CA TYR A 98 1.10 18.68 11.01
C TYR A 98 -0.40 18.67 10.72
N ARG A 99 -1.27 18.79 11.73
CA ARG A 99 -2.74 18.79 11.61
C ARG A 99 -3.28 20.12 11.14
N SER A 100 -2.84 20.59 9.98
CA SER A 100 -3.30 21.86 9.39
C SER A 100 -4.17 21.61 8.17
N ALA A 101 -5.41 22.09 8.19
CA ALA A 101 -6.31 22.06 7.02
C ALA A 101 -5.73 22.87 5.85
N GLU A 102 -4.96 23.93 6.14
CA GLU A 102 -4.30 24.74 5.11
C GLU A 102 -3.28 23.93 4.31
N ALA A 103 -2.59 22.97 4.90
CA ALA A 103 -1.64 22.10 4.22
C ALA A 103 -2.32 21.16 3.21
N LEU A 104 -3.64 20.97 3.31
CA LEU A 104 -4.44 20.12 2.42
C LEU A 104 -5.19 20.95 1.35
N ARG A 105 -5.11 22.26 1.39
CA ARG A 105 -5.80 23.15 0.43
C ARG A 105 -5.33 22.86 -1.00
N GLY A 106 -6.27 22.60 -1.90
CA GLY A 106 -6.03 22.29 -3.31
C GLY A 106 -5.77 20.81 -3.59
N LEU A 107 -5.61 19.97 -2.54
CA LEU A 107 -5.40 18.53 -2.73
C LEU A 107 -6.66 17.84 -3.28
N GLU A 108 -7.84 18.40 -3.07
CA GLU A 108 -9.13 17.96 -3.63
C GLU A 108 -9.17 17.95 -5.17
N GLY A 109 -8.27 18.67 -5.81
CA GLY A 109 -8.12 18.67 -7.27
C GLY A 109 -7.37 17.44 -7.82
N PHE A 110 -6.82 16.57 -6.96
CA PHE A 110 -6.03 15.43 -7.37
C PHE A 110 -6.74 14.13 -7.04
N SER A 111 -6.75 13.20 -7.98
CA SER A 111 -7.34 11.86 -7.80
C SER A 111 -6.42 10.88 -7.07
N HIS A 112 -5.10 11.10 -7.14
CA HIS A 112 -4.09 10.23 -6.54
C HIS A 112 -3.00 11.05 -5.87
N VAL A 113 -2.36 10.44 -4.87
CA VAL A 113 -1.20 10.99 -4.19
C VAL A 113 -0.10 9.95 -4.06
N TRP A 114 1.15 10.41 -4.05
CA TRP A 114 2.29 9.65 -3.60
C TRP A 114 2.38 9.70 -2.08
N LEU A 115 2.51 8.55 -1.46
CA LEU A 115 2.94 8.40 -0.07
C LEU A 115 4.43 8.02 -0.06
N ILE A 116 5.25 8.83 0.60
CA ILE A 116 6.64 8.53 0.91
C ILE A 116 6.67 8.09 2.37
N TRP A 117 7.16 6.88 2.63
CA TRP A 117 7.02 6.25 3.94
C TRP A 117 8.26 5.43 4.33
N ALA A 118 8.39 5.07 5.60
CA ALA A 118 9.52 4.31 6.11
C ALA A 118 9.14 2.85 6.41
N PHE A 119 10.02 1.91 6.05
CA PHE A 119 9.89 0.50 6.42
C PHE A 119 10.20 0.29 7.91
N SER A 120 9.35 0.79 8.80
CA SER A 120 9.52 0.73 10.26
C SER A 120 9.71 -0.70 10.79
N ALA A 121 8.94 -1.66 10.27
CA ALA A 121 9.03 -3.07 10.65
C ALA A 121 10.35 -3.77 10.22
N SER A 122 11.21 -3.08 9.49
CA SER A 122 12.54 -3.55 9.10
C SER A 122 13.66 -2.63 9.62
N ALA A 123 13.32 -1.64 10.44
CA ALA A 123 14.30 -0.74 11.06
C ALA A 123 15.33 -1.53 11.85
N GLY A 124 16.59 -1.12 11.79
CA GLY A 124 17.70 -1.77 12.50
C GLY A 124 18.22 -3.09 11.92
N LYS A 125 17.60 -3.64 10.86
CA LYS A 125 18.08 -4.89 10.24
C LYS A 125 19.24 -4.73 9.27
N GLY A 126 19.74 -3.49 9.10
CA GLY A 126 20.81 -3.17 8.19
C GLY A 126 20.39 -3.25 6.71
N TRP A 127 21.34 -2.95 5.82
CA TRP A 127 21.14 -3.06 4.39
C TRP A 127 21.96 -4.21 3.79
N SER A 128 21.56 -4.69 2.63
CA SER A 128 22.32 -5.70 1.87
C SER A 128 22.48 -5.24 0.43
N PRO A 129 23.67 -5.37 -0.19
CA PRO A 129 23.86 -5.01 -1.59
C PRO A 129 23.05 -5.87 -2.55
N THR A 130 22.67 -7.09 -2.13
CA THR A 130 21.84 -7.99 -2.93
C THR A 130 20.68 -8.55 -2.11
N VAL A 131 19.57 -8.80 -2.79
CA VAL A 131 18.36 -9.37 -2.21
C VAL A 131 17.83 -10.52 -3.06
N ARG A 132 16.93 -11.32 -2.51
CA ARG A 132 16.25 -12.42 -3.22
C ARG A 132 14.77 -12.06 -3.37
N PRO A 133 14.33 -11.48 -4.50
CA PRO A 133 12.93 -11.16 -4.71
C PRO A 133 12.06 -12.44 -4.73
N PRO A 134 10.91 -12.45 -4.05
CA PRO A 134 9.99 -13.60 -4.08
C PRO A 134 9.55 -13.97 -5.50
N ARG A 135 9.43 -13.01 -6.39
CA ARG A 135 9.07 -13.25 -7.80
C ARG A 135 10.09 -14.04 -8.61
N LEU A 136 11.34 -14.14 -8.14
CA LEU A 136 12.42 -14.86 -8.81
C LEU A 136 12.73 -16.23 -8.17
N GLY A 137 11.79 -16.84 -7.47
CA GLY A 137 11.97 -18.17 -6.91
C GLY A 137 12.78 -18.22 -5.61
N GLY A 138 13.13 -17.08 -5.02
CA GLY A 138 13.92 -17.02 -3.80
C GLY A 138 15.39 -17.46 -3.96
N ASN A 139 15.78 -18.05 -5.10
CA ASN A 139 17.15 -18.51 -5.38
C ASN A 139 17.96 -17.46 -6.15
N ALA A 140 17.36 -16.74 -7.07
CA ALA A 140 18.02 -15.68 -7.82
C ALA A 140 18.27 -14.44 -6.95
N ARG A 141 19.49 -13.89 -7.00
CA ARG A 141 19.86 -12.64 -6.35
C ARG A 141 19.84 -11.50 -7.35
N VAL A 142 19.36 -10.35 -6.92
CA VAL A 142 19.46 -9.10 -7.67
C VAL A 142 20.05 -8.02 -6.78
N GLY A 143 20.62 -6.97 -7.37
CA GLY A 143 21.04 -5.78 -6.63
C GLY A 143 19.85 -5.14 -5.91
N VAL A 144 20.07 -4.62 -4.71
CA VAL A 144 19.00 -4.01 -3.91
C VAL A 144 18.30 -2.87 -4.65
N PHE A 145 19.04 -2.12 -5.45
CA PHE A 145 18.51 -1.00 -6.25
C PHE A 145 17.67 -1.45 -7.47
N ALA A 146 17.80 -2.70 -7.89
CA ALA A 146 16.91 -3.32 -8.88
C ALA A 146 15.63 -3.89 -8.26
N SER A 147 15.35 -3.60 -6.99
CA SER A 147 14.20 -4.12 -6.25
C SER A 147 13.53 -3.03 -5.39
N ARG A 148 12.35 -3.33 -4.85
CA ARG A 148 11.66 -2.52 -3.82
C ARG A 148 11.79 -3.12 -2.42
N SER A 149 12.88 -3.84 -2.17
CA SER A 149 13.16 -4.45 -0.86
C SER A 149 13.37 -3.41 0.24
N PRO A 150 12.94 -3.67 1.49
CA PRO A 150 13.20 -2.80 2.64
C PRO A 150 14.66 -2.77 3.09
N PHE A 151 15.50 -3.74 2.69
CA PHE A 151 16.91 -3.85 3.08
C PHE A 151 17.82 -2.92 2.27
N ARG A 152 17.45 -1.63 2.24
CA ARG A 152 18.11 -0.55 1.52
C ARG A 152 18.92 0.34 2.47
N PRO A 153 19.91 1.09 1.98
CA PRO A 153 20.62 2.07 2.81
C PRO A 153 19.66 3.07 3.47
N ASN A 154 18.67 3.57 2.71
CA ASN A 154 17.55 4.35 3.20
C ASN A 154 16.28 3.51 3.00
N PRO A 155 15.69 2.93 4.07
CA PRO A 155 14.54 2.03 3.95
C PRO A 155 13.24 2.80 3.73
N LEU A 156 13.17 3.48 2.58
CA LEU A 156 12.02 4.27 2.14
C LEU A 156 11.15 3.47 1.18
N GLY A 157 9.84 3.61 1.34
CA GLY A 157 8.83 3.14 0.42
C GLY A 157 8.18 4.31 -0.33
N LEU A 158 7.62 4.01 -1.49
CA LEU A 158 6.91 4.95 -2.35
C LEU A 158 5.69 4.24 -2.92
N SER A 159 4.49 4.76 -2.65
CA SER A 159 3.22 4.17 -3.07
C SER A 159 2.29 5.22 -3.64
N ALA A 160 1.85 5.04 -4.88
CA ALA A 160 0.77 5.83 -5.44
C ALA A 160 -0.56 5.24 -4.93
N VAL A 161 -1.40 6.06 -4.32
CA VAL A 161 -2.70 5.66 -3.77
C VAL A 161 -3.79 6.58 -4.28
N LYS A 162 -5.01 6.05 -4.42
CA LYS A 162 -6.15 6.87 -4.80
C LYS A 162 -6.60 7.70 -3.60
N LEU A 163 -6.82 8.99 -3.80
CA LEU A 163 -7.42 9.88 -2.81
C LEU A 163 -8.95 9.75 -2.90
N GLU A 164 -9.56 9.17 -1.88
CA GLU A 164 -11.01 8.96 -1.83
C GLU A 164 -11.74 10.16 -1.23
N ASN A 165 -11.18 10.72 -0.16
CA ASN A 165 -11.77 11.88 0.52
C ASN A 165 -10.76 12.59 1.42
N ILE A 166 -10.99 13.90 1.63
CA ILE A 166 -10.30 14.73 2.61
C ILE A 166 -11.29 15.05 3.72
N VAL A 167 -11.04 14.54 4.92
CA VAL A 167 -11.87 14.81 6.10
C VAL A 167 -11.20 15.93 6.88
N LEU A 168 -11.74 17.15 6.79
CA LEU A 168 -11.16 18.32 7.45
C LEU A 168 -11.45 18.37 8.95
N GLN A 169 -12.54 17.73 9.40
CA GLN A 169 -12.97 17.73 10.79
C GLN A 169 -13.17 16.29 11.26
N SER A 170 -12.31 15.85 12.14
CA SER A 170 -12.43 14.59 12.90
C SER A 170 -11.94 14.84 14.33
N PRO A 171 -12.20 13.94 15.29
CA PRO A 171 -11.65 14.05 16.66
C PRO A 171 -10.12 14.11 16.69
N GLU A 172 -9.45 13.61 15.65
CA GLU A 172 -8.00 13.57 15.52
C GLU A 172 -7.46 14.69 14.61
N GLY A 173 -8.30 15.67 14.24
CA GLY A 173 -7.98 16.71 13.26
C GLY A 173 -8.21 16.26 11.82
N PRO A 174 -7.68 16.99 10.81
CA PRO A 174 -7.80 16.62 9.41
C PRO A 174 -7.11 15.29 9.13
N LEU A 175 -7.70 14.49 8.22
CA LEU A 175 -7.13 13.23 7.75
C LEU A 175 -7.47 12.99 6.27
N LEU A 176 -6.72 12.10 5.61
CA LEU A 176 -7.01 11.67 4.25
C LEU A 176 -7.55 10.24 4.28
N ARG A 177 -8.60 9.98 3.51
CA ARG A 177 -9.04 8.63 3.15
C ARG A 177 -8.48 8.27 1.79
N VAL A 178 -7.76 7.16 1.73
CA VAL A 178 -7.12 6.66 0.51
C VAL A 178 -7.48 5.21 0.28
N SER A 179 -7.34 4.74 -0.97
CA SER A 179 -7.50 3.33 -1.30
C SER A 179 -6.32 2.79 -2.10
N GLY A 180 -6.14 1.48 -2.09
CA GLY A 180 -5.07 0.81 -2.82
C GLY A 180 -3.70 0.87 -2.15
N ALA A 181 -3.59 1.19 -0.87
CA ALA A 181 -2.32 1.20 -0.15
C ALA A 181 -1.78 -0.22 0.09
N ASP A 182 -0.46 -0.36 0.02
CA ASP A 182 0.32 -1.58 0.25
C ASP A 182 1.17 -1.49 1.53
N LEU A 183 0.68 -0.78 2.54
CA LEU A 183 1.38 -0.47 3.78
C LEU A 183 0.79 -1.25 4.95
N LEU A 184 1.67 -1.63 5.89
CA LEU A 184 1.28 -2.16 7.19
C LEU A 184 0.57 -1.09 8.01
N HIS A 185 -0.40 -1.47 8.82
CA HIS A 185 -1.01 -0.58 9.82
C HIS A 185 0.07 0.07 10.70
N GLY A 186 -0.08 1.36 11.00
CA GLY A 186 0.89 2.12 11.78
C GLY A 186 2.20 2.46 11.06
N THR A 187 2.30 2.23 9.75
CA THR A 187 3.48 2.65 8.99
C THR A 187 3.62 4.18 8.99
N PRO A 188 4.80 4.72 9.34
CA PRO A 188 5.04 6.16 9.36
C PRO A 188 5.14 6.73 7.94
N ILE A 189 4.40 7.80 7.69
CA ILE A 189 4.43 8.60 6.47
C ILE A 189 5.35 9.80 6.68
N LEU A 190 6.25 10.01 5.75
CA LEU A 190 7.29 11.05 5.79
C LEU A 190 6.96 12.23 4.90
N ASP A 191 6.22 12.00 3.81
CA ASP A 191 5.80 13.06 2.89
C ASP A 191 4.59 12.60 2.05
N ILE A 192 3.82 13.56 1.56
CA ILE A 192 2.69 13.36 0.65
C ILE A 192 2.85 14.33 -0.52
N LYS A 193 2.77 13.81 -1.76
CA LYS A 193 2.83 14.64 -2.97
C LYS A 193 1.66 14.31 -3.90
N PRO A 194 1.13 15.28 -4.64
CA PRO A 194 0.15 14.98 -5.67
C PRO A 194 0.75 14.11 -6.77
N TYR A 195 -0.03 13.16 -7.29
CA TYR A 195 0.34 12.39 -8.48
C TYR A 195 0.02 13.20 -9.73
N LEU A 196 1.01 13.39 -10.60
CA LEU A 196 0.90 14.15 -11.83
C LEU A 196 0.94 13.19 -13.04
N PRO A 197 -0.19 12.85 -13.67
CA PRO A 197 -0.23 11.82 -14.73
C PRO A 197 0.78 12.04 -15.87
N TYR A 198 1.01 13.28 -16.26
CA TYR A 198 1.94 13.61 -17.35
C TYR A 198 3.42 13.43 -16.98
N ALA A 199 3.76 13.48 -15.69
CA ALA A 199 5.11 13.35 -15.16
C ALA A 199 5.39 11.96 -14.59
N ASP A 200 4.41 11.38 -13.90
CA ASP A 200 4.57 10.17 -13.11
C ASP A 200 4.24 8.89 -13.89
N CYS A 201 3.41 9.00 -14.96
CA CYS A 201 3.09 7.86 -15.81
C CYS A 201 4.01 7.83 -17.05
N ILE A 202 4.81 6.77 -17.17
CA ILE A 202 5.71 6.53 -18.31
C ILE A 202 5.22 5.26 -19.03
N PRO A 203 4.34 5.38 -20.04
CA PRO A 203 3.70 4.21 -20.68
C PRO A 203 4.67 3.23 -21.33
N GLN A 204 5.82 3.72 -21.82
CA GLN A 204 6.85 2.91 -22.47
C GLN A 204 7.86 2.31 -21.48
N ALA A 205 7.70 2.52 -20.16
CA ALA A 205 8.63 1.99 -19.17
C ALA A 205 8.61 0.46 -19.16
N THR A 206 9.80 -0.15 -19.00
CA THR A 206 9.95 -1.60 -18.86
C THR A 206 10.10 -1.96 -17.39
N GLY A 207 9.35 -2.97 -16.92
CA GLY A 207 9.29 -3.36 -15.50
C GLY A 207 10.33 -4.39 -15.07
N GLY A 208 11.26 -4.81 -15.95
CA GLY A 208 12.22 -5.88 -15.67
C GLY A 208 11.49 -7.16 -15.21
N PHE A 209 12.02 -7.85 -14.19
CA PHE A 209 11.37 -9.04 -13.64
C PHE A 209 10.02 -8.77 -12.94
N ALA A 210 9.65 -7.52 -12.72
CA ALA A 210 8.43 -7.11 -12.05
C ALA A 210 7.40 -6.48 -13.02
N GLY A 211 7.61 -6.58 -14.33
CA GLY A 211 6.80 -5.91 -15.35
C GLY A 211 5.35 -6.36 -15.46
N THR A 212 4.99 -7.54 -14.94
CA THR A 212 3.62 -8.05 -14.98
C THR A 212 2.87 -7.71 -13.69
N LYS A 213 1.69 -7.10 -13.81
CA LYS A 213 0.79 -6.89 -12.65
C LYS A 213 0.38 -8.27 -12.08
N PRO A 214 0.37 -8.44 -10.74
CA PRO A 214 -0.22 -9.63 -10.14
C PRO A 214 -1.70 -9.74 -10.49
N GLU A 215 -2.12 -10.90 -10.98
CA GLU A 215 -3.51 -11.19 -11.26
C GLU A 215 -4.09 -12.13 -10.20
N PRO A 216 -5.40 -12.11 -9.94
CA PRO A 216 -6.07 -13.09 -9.11
C PRO A 216 -5.78 -14.51 -9.62
N ARG A 217 -5.38 -15.42 -8.71
CA ARG A 217 -5.00 -16.80 -9.03
C ARG A 217 -5.94 -17.83 -8.43
N LEU A 218 -6.66 -17.42 -7.36
CA LEU A 218 -7.52 -18.31 -6.60
C LEU A 218 -8.96 -17.86 -6.67
N GLU A 219 -9.85 -18.83 -6.81
CA GLU A 219 -11.27 -18.65 -6.56
C GLU A 219 -11.52 -18.71 -5.06
N VAL A 220 -12.07 -17.63 -4.49
CA VAL A 220 -12.24 -17.49 -3.04
C VAL A 220 -13.68 -17.72 -2.65
N SER A 221 -13.90 -18.68 -1.75
CA SER A 221 -15.20 -19.02 -1.17
C SER A 221 -15.21 -18.90 0.35
N ALA A 222 -16.38 -18.63 0.91
CA ALA A 222 -16.64 -18.67 2.34
C ALA A 222 -18.11 -19.00 2.58
N ALA A 223 -18.40 -19.78 3.61
CA ALA A 223 -19.78 -20.01 4.05
C ALA A 223 -20.36 -18.70 4.64
N ARG A 224 -21.69 -18.53 4.50
CA ARG A 224 -22.37 -17.31 4.97
C ARG A 224 -22.19 -17.08 6.48
N GLU A 225 -22.17 -18.17 7.24
CA GLU A 225 -21.98 -18.17 8.69
C GLU A 225 -20.59 -17.68 9.07
N VAL A 226 -19.56 -18.05 8.32
CA VAL A 226 -18.19 -17.61 8.52
C VAL A 226 -18.05 -16.10 8.27
N LEU A 227 -18.77 -15.59 7.28
CA LEU A 227 -18.76 -14.15 6.95
C LEU A 227 -19.36 -13.26 8.03
N GLN A 228 -20.20 -13.80 8.94
CA GLN A 228 -20.73 -13.05 10.08
C GLN A 228 -19.62 -12.61 11.06
N GLY A 229 -18.51 -13.32 11.11
CA GLY A 229 -17.33 -12.92 11.88
C GLY A 229 -16.59 -11.69 11.34
N LEU A 230 -16.85 -11.26 10.10
CA LEU A 230 -16.17 -10.14 9.46
C LEU A 230 -16.95 -8.84 9.64
N PRO A 231 -16.29 -7.70 9.93
CA PRO A 231 -16.96 -6.42 9.95
C PRO A 231 -17.62 -6.08 8.59
N ALA A 232 -18.75 -5.39 8.64
CA ALA A 232 -19.52 -5.04 7.44
C ALA A 232 -18.66 -4.32 6.39
N GLY A 233 -18.87 -4.66 5.12
CA GLY A 233 -18.17 -4.05 3.98
C GLY A 233 -16.74 -4.56 3.72
N LYS A 234 -16.17 -5.40 4.60
CA LYS A 234 -14.76 -5.85 4.46
C LYS A 234 -14.59 -7.09 3.57
N TRP A 235 -15.68 -7.79 3.22
CA TRP A 235 -15.58 -9.04 2.44
C TRP A 235 -14.96 -8.83 1.06
N LYS A 236 -15.34 -7.76 0.36
CA LYS A 236 -14.80 -7.48 -0.98
C LYS A 236 -13.28 -7.35 -0.95
N THR A 237 -12.75 -6.56 -0.02
CA THR A 237 -11.30 -6.37 0.15
C THR A 237 -10.60 -7.66 0.56
N LEU A 238 -11.14 -8.39 1.53
CA LEU A 238 -10.58 -9.67 1.96
C LEU A 238 -10.52 -10.67 0.80
N ARG A 239 -11.58 -10.76 0.00
CA ARG A 239 -11.63 -11.64 -1.17
C ARG A 239 -10.59 -11.27 -2.22
N GLU A 240 -10.41 -9.98 -2.52
CA GLU A 240 -9.37 -9.51 -3.46
C GLU A 240 -7.96 -9.86 -2.95
N VAL A 241 -7.69 -9.68 -1.65
CA VAL A 241 -6.41 -10.05 -1.03
C VAL A 241 -6.16 -11.54 -1.14
N LEU A 242 -7.15 -12.37 -0.80
CA LEU A 242 -7.02 -13.83 -0.82
C LEU A 242 -6.88 -14.38 -2.25
N ALA A 243 -7.57 -13.78 -3.22
CA ALA A 243 -7.50 -14.18 -4.63
C ALA A 243 -6.08 -14.00 -5.23
N LEU A 244 -5.27 -13.11 -4.66
CA LEU A 244 -3.87 -12.90 -5.06
C LEU A 244 -2.90 -13.95 -4.51
N ASP A 245 -3.39 -14.95 -3.81
CA ASP A 245 -2.61 -16.00 -3.14
C ASP A 245 -1.53 -15.43 -2.21
N PRO A 246 -1.89 -15.12 -0.95
CA PRO A 246 -0.95 -14.57 0.01
C PRO A 246 0.12 -15.59 0.46
N ARG A 247 -0.06 -16.88 0.15
CA ARG A 247 0.89 -17.93 0.55
C ARG A 247 2.27 -17.73 -0.06
N PRO A 248 3.29 -18.25 0.59
CA PRO A 248 4.59 -18.45 -0.04
C PRO A 248 4.46 -19.39 -1.24
N SER A 249 4.99 -18.99 -2.38
CA SER A 249 4.83 -19.71 -3.66
C SER A 249 5.47 -21.13 -3.70
N TYR A 250 6.26 -21.53 -2.68
CA TYR A 250 6.85 -22.86 -2.55
C TYR A 250 6.02 -23.79 -1.64
N GLN A 251 4.90 -23.31 -1.08
CA GLN A 251 4.05 -24.10 -0.21
C GLN A 251 2.81 -24.56 -0.96
N ASP A 252 2.89 -25.76 -1.51
CA ASP A 252 1.74 -26.50 -2.01
C ASP A 252 1.43 -27.61 -1.00
N ALA A 253 0.56 -27.29 -0.03
CA ALA A 253 0.13 -28.19 1.03
C ALA A 253 -1.40 -28.05 1.20
N PRO A 254 -2.21 -28.87 0.49
CA PRO A 254 -3.67 -28.75 0.47
C PRO A 254 -4.34 -28.83 1.85
N GLU A 255 -3.75 -29.62 2.76
CA GLU A 255 -4.29 -29.79 4.12
C GLU A 255 -3.84 -28.71 5.11
N ARG A 256 -2.95 -27.84 4.69
CA ARG A 256 -2.43 -26.80 5.59
C ARG A 256 -3.42 -25.66 5.76
N ILE A 257 -3.71 -25.36 7.02
CA ILE A 257 -4.50 -24.16 7.39
C ILE A 257 -3.53 -22.97 7.56
N TYR A 258 -3.82 -21.92 6.84
CA TYR A 258 -3.14 -20.62 6.93
C TYR A 258 -4.01 -19.67 7.73
N GLY A 259 -3.40 -18.66 8.34
CA GLY A 259 -4.13 -17.64 9.07
C GLY A 259 -3.39 -16.32 9.08
N PHE A 260 -4.15 -15.21 9.12
CA PHE A 260 -3.61 -13.88 9.27
C PHE A 260 -4.63 -12.92 9.88
N ALA A 261 -4.09 -11.81 10.44
CA ALA A 261 -4.91 -10.76 11.01
C ALA A 261 -5.38 -9.78 9.93
N PHE A 262 -6.70 -9.59 9.83
CA PHE A 262 -7.32 -8.64 8.92
C PHE A 262 -8.53 -7.98 9.59
N ALA A 263 -8.62 -6.65 9.57
CA ALA A 263 -9.72 -5.87 10.16
C ALA A 263 -10.03 -6.25 11.62
N GLY A 264 -9.00 -6.50 12.44
CA GLY A 264 -9.13 -6.91 13.83
C GLY A 264 -9.64 -8.34 14.03
N ARG A 265 -9.61 -9.16 12.99
CA ARG A 265 -10.03 -10.56 13.00
C ARG A 265 -8.87 -11.47 12.64
N ASN A 266 -8.91 -12.71 13.14
CA ASN A 266 -8.04 -13.79 12.68
C ASN A 266 -8.78 -14.58 11.58
N VAL A 267 -8.32 -14.45 10.35
CA VAL A 267 -8.87 -15.14 9.17
C VAL A 267 -8.10 -16.42 8.94
N ARG A 268 -8.77 -17.57 8.98
CA ARG A 268 -8.16 -18.88 8.71
C ARG A 268 -8.71 -19.44 7.40
N PHE A 269 -7.83 -19.96 6.56
CA PHE A 269 -8.19 -20.48 5.24
C PHE A 269 -7.33 -21.66 4.84
N ARG A 270 -7.82 -22.41 3.87
CA ARG A 270 -7.15 -23.54 3.22
C ARG A 270 -7.19 -23.33 1.70
N VAL A 271 -6.19 -23.83 1.02
CA VAL A 271 -6.14 -23.79 -0.45
C VAL A 271 -5.98 -25.19 -1.01
N ASN A 272 -6.85 -25.54 -1.92
CA ASN A 272 -6.80 -26.79 -2.67
C ASN A 272 -6.86 -26.49 -4.18
N GLY A 273 -5.78 -26.75 -4.90
CA GLY A 273 -5.64 -26.37 -6.30
C GLY A 273 -5.82 -24.85 -6.49
N SER A 274 -6.78 -24.45 -7.32
CA SER A 274 -7.14 -23.06 -7.59
C SER A 274 -8.21 -22.48 -6.66
N THR A 275 -8.71 -23.25 -5.69
CA THR A 275 -9.78 -22.82 -4.79
C THR A 275 -9.24 -22.52 -3.39
N LEU A 276 -9.59 -21.36 -2.85
CA LEU A 276 -9.34 -20.95 -1.47
C LEU A 276 -10.66 -20.93 -0.71
N GLU A 277 -10.72 -21.69 0.38
CA GLU A 277 -11.86 -21.72 1.28
C GLU A 277 -11.50 -21.02 2.60
N VAL A 278 -12.28 -20.01 2.99
CA VAL A 278 -12.18 -19.36 4.30
C VAL A 278 -12.92 -20.24 5.31
N LEU A 279 -12.18 -20.76 6.29
CA LEU A 279 -12.68 -21.75 7.27
C LEU A 279 -13.28 -21.08 8.51
N SER A 280 -12.62 -20.00 9.00
CA SER A 280 -13.13 -19.23 10.14
C SER A 280 -12.63 -17.79 10.11
N ILE A 281 -13.43 -16.91 10.74
CA ILE A 281 -13.10 -15.51 10.99
C ILE A 281 -13.46 -15.24 12.46
N ASP A 282 -12.43 -15.19 13.30
CA ASP A 282 -12.58 -15.10 14.76
C ASP A 282 -12.05 -13.75 15.27
N VAL A 283 -12.44 -13.31 16.47
CA VAL A 283 -11.86 -12.11 17.09
C VAL A 283 -10.37 -12.37 17.36
N ALA A 284 -9.52 -11.41 17.02
CA ALA A 284 -8.09 -11.55 17.26
C ALA A 284 -7.80 -11.66 18.76
N GLY A 285 -7.13 -12.76 19.16
CA GLY A 285 -6.79 -13.02 20.58
C GLY A 285 -7.68 -14.05 21.29
N GLU A 286 -8.84 -14.43 20.76
CA GLU A 286 -9.62 -15.55 21.30
C GLU A 286 -9.04 -16.89 20.81
N LYS A 287 -8.39 -17.62 21.71
CA LYS A 287 -8.12 -19.05 21.48
C LYS A 287 -9.42 -19.81 21.71
N ARG A 288 -10.02 -20.36 20.66
CA ARG A 288 -11.01 -21.42 20.87
C ARG A 288 -10.31 -22.60 21.54
N SER A 289 -10.77 -22.91 22.75
CA SER A 289 -10.43 -24.11 23.53
C SER A 289 -10.86 -25.38 22.79
#